data_53752de9a082e24061087e6818dbe870
#
_entry.id   53752de9a082e24061087e6818dbe870
#
_cell.length_a   1.000
_cell.length_b   1.000
_cell.length_c   1.000
_cell.angle_alpha   90.00
_cell.angle_beta   90.00
_cell.angle_gamma   90.00
#
_symmetry.space_group_name_H-M   'P 1'
#
loop_
_entity.id
_entity.type
_entity.pdbx_description
1 polymer ?
#
loop_
_entity_poly.entity_id
_entity_poly.type
_entity_poly.pdbx_seq_one_letter_code
_entity_poly.pdbx_strand_id
1 'polypeptide(L)'
;MQSRMKKWIWIPAFLFVLFAFRSTKSISPEWVSLFDGHSLDGWKVGENAGTFSVKDGQIVVHGPTAHLFYEGKYKNHDFKNFELKVDVMTYPGANSGIYFHTQYQESSWPKKGFEVQVNNSHTDWKRTGSLYDVVNIKEVYVKDMVWFTEYINVDGKHVIIKINDKTVVDYTEPDDFKPAPDQTGHFLSSGTFALQGHDPNSEVHFKNIMVNVPD
;
A
#
# COMPACT_ATOMS: atom_id res chain seq x y z
N MET A 1 79.46 10.75 -53.09
CA MET A 1 78.47 9.67 -52.89
C MET A 1 77.75 9.96 -51.58
N GLN A 2 76.57 10.62 -51.65
CA GLN A 2 75.81 11.00 -50.51
C GLN A 2 74.64 10.00 -50.29
N SER A 3 74.67 9.30 -49.16
CA SER A 3 73.64 8.38 -48.77
C SER A 3 72.50 9.15 -48.16
N ARG A 4 71.29 9.06 -48.78
CA ARG A 4 70.02 9.63 -48.18
C ARG A 4 69.44 8.63 -47.21
N MET A 5 69.48 8.97 -45.93
CA MET A 5 68.72 8.24 -44.86
C MET A 5 67.24 8.60 -44.97
N LYS A 6 66.39 7.59 -45.22
CA LYS A 6 64.92 7.73 -45.11
C LYS A 6 64.50 7.68 -43.61
N LYS A 7 63.96 8.78 -43.13
CA LYS A 7 63.30 8.83 -41.78
C LYS A 7 61.91 8.21 -41.84
N TRP A 8 61.68 7.14 -41.09
CA TRP A 8 60.40 6.57 -40.94
C TRP A 8 59.68 7.35 -39.80
N ILE A 9 58.53 7.95 -40.16
CA ILE A 9 57.67 8.63 -39.19
C ILE A 9 56.67 7.59 -38.68
N TRP A 10 56.79 7.24 -37.42
CA TRP A 10 55.79 6.43 -36.72
C TRP A 10 54.63 7.32 -36.31
N ILE A 11 53.42 7.09 -36.84
CA ILE A 11 52.18 7.72 -36.41
C ILE A 11 51.54 6.76 -35.41
N PRO A 12 51.40 7.14 -34.14
CA PRO A 12 50.69 6.30 -33.18
C PRO A 12 49.18 6.32 -33.50
N ALA A 13 48.61 5.15 -33.78
CA ALA A 13 47.17 4.98 -33.92
C ALA A 13 46.52 5.06 -32.52
N PHE A 14 45.87 6.17 -32.22
CA PHE A 14 45.01 6.29 -31.03
C PHE A 14 43.75 5.51 -31.28
N LEU A 15 43.60 4.37 -30.55
CA LEU A 15 42.38 3.59 -30.54
C LEU A 15 41.36 4.32 -29.60
N PHE A 16 40.41 5.03 -30.20
CA PHE A 16 39.28 5.58 -29.44
C PHE A 16 38.33 4.46 -29.07
N VAL A 17 38.37 4.00 -27.79
CA VAL A 17 37.36 3.11 -27.24
C VAL A 17 36.13 3.96 -26.87
N LEU A 18 35.12 3.91 -27.74
CA LEU A 18 33.80 4.50 -27.46
C LEU A 18 33.10 3.67 -26.38
N PHE A 19 33.14 4.13 -25.14
CA PHE A 19 32.26 3.63 -24.08
C PHE A 19 30.84 4.11 -24.38
N ALA A 20 30.00 3.23 -24.91
CA ALA A 20 28.56 3.48 -25.00
C ALA A 20 27.97 3.44 -23.57
N PHE A 21 27.76 4.60 -22.96
CA PHE A 21 26.94 4.71 -21.76
C PHE A 21 25.50 4.35 -22.13
N ARG A 22 25.08 3.13 -21.78
CA ARG A 22 23.65 2.80 -21.76
C ARG A 22 23.03 3.59 -20.62
N SER A 23 22.32 4.65 -20.96
CA SER A 23 21.44 5.35 -20.01
C SER A 23 20.34 4.37 -19.62
N THR A 24 20.41 3.81 -18.43
CA THR A 24 19.27 3.12 -17.80
C THR A 24 18.26 4.20 -17.46
N LYS A 25 17.18 4.27 -18.23
CA LYS A 25 16.03 5.12 -17.94
C LYS A 25 15.50 4.67 -16.59
N SER A 26 15.69 5.47 -15.56
CA SER A 26 15.02 5.28 -14.27
C SER A 26 13.52 5.40 -14.54
N ILE A 27 12.81 4.27 -14.51
CA ILE A 27 11.35 4.25 -14.58
C ILE A 27 10.91 4.71 -13.19
N SER A 28 10.40 5.94 -13.10
CA SER A 28 9.73 6.39 -11.88
C SER A 28 8.50 5.50 -11.64
N PRO A 29 8.20 5.12 -10.37
CA PRO A 29 7.02 4.32 -10.06
C PRO A 29 5.77 5.00 -10.63
N GLU A 30 4.95 4.23 -11.36
CA GLU A 30 3.68 4.72 -11.91
C GLU A 30 2.59 4.53 -10.87
N TRP A 31 2.24 5.63 -10.18
CA TRP A 31 1.16 5.63 -9.21
C TRP A 31 -0.19 5.83 -9.89
N VAL A 32 -1.11 4.90 -9.64
CA VAL A 32 -2.49 4.94 -10.15
C VAL A 32 -3.44 5.25 -8.99
N SER A 33 -4.34 6.22 -9.19
CA SER A 33 -5.38 6.53 -8.22
C SER A 33 -6.49 5.48 -8.27
N LEU A 34 -6.85 4.94 -7.11
CA LEU A 34 -7.99 4.03 -6.94
C LEU A 34 -9.27 4.76 -6.52
N PHE A 35 -9.18 6.05 -6.18
CA PHE A 35 -10.30 6.90 -5.81
C PHE A 35 -10.23 8.21 -6.59
N ASP A 36 -11.33 8.59 -7.22
CA ASP A 36 -11.41 9.76 -8.09
C ASP A 36 -11.66 11.09 -7.34
N GLY A 37 -11.92 11.01 -6.02
CA GLY A 37 -12.26 12.16 -5.18
C GLY A 37 -13.73 12.59 -5.27
N HIS A 38 -14.56 11.94 -6.08
CA HIS A 38 -15.94 12.40 -6.38
C HIS A 38 -17.00 11.33 -6.17
N SER A 39 -16.67 10.06 -6.40
CA SER A 39 -17.61 8.94 -6.32
C SER A 39 -16.97 7.70 -5.71
N LEU A 40 -17.82 6.71 -5.39
CA LEU A 40 -17.37 5.37 -5.04
C LEU A 40 -17.33 4.43 -6.26
N ASP A 41 -17.24 4.98 -7.47
CA ASP A 41 -17.11 4.18 -8.69
C ASP A 41 -15.85 3.32 -8.64
N GLY A 42 -15.99 2.02 -8.93
CA GLY A 42 -14.92 1.05 -8.75
C GLY A 42 -14.76 0.52 -7.31
N TRP A 43 -15.65 0.93 -6.42
CA TRP A 43 -15.71 0.41 -5.05
C TRP A 43 -17.08 -0.24 -4.80
N LYS A 44 -17.11 -1.27 -3.98
CA LYS A 44 -18.32 -2.02 -3.64
C LYS A 44 -18.41 -2.22 -2.14
N VAL A 45 -19.53 -1.78 -1.57
CA VAL A 45 -19.81 -2.02 -0.15
C VAL A 45 -20.49 -3.37 -0.01
N GLY A 46 -20.18 -4.10 1.07
CA GLY A 46 -20.95 -5.23 1.52
C GLY A 46 -22.27 -4.79 2.20
N GLU A 47 -22.42 -5.15 3.46
CA GLU A 47 -23.54 -4.68 4.28
C GLU A 47 -23.38 -3.21 4.69
N ASN A 48 -24.49 -2.56 5.12
CA ASN A 48 -24.50 -1.20 5.69
C ASN A 48 -23.85 -0.13 4.79
N ALA A 49 -24.25 -0.09 3.51
CA ALA A 49 -23.66 0.82 2.51
C ALA A 49 -23.66 2.30 2.94
N GLY A 50 -24.60 2.73 3.79
CA GLY A 50 -24.65 4.09 4.32
C GLY A 50 -23.52 4.48 5.25
N THR A 51 -22.65 3.53 5.65
CA THR A 51 -21.42 3.79 6.42
C THR A 51 -20.39 4.56 5.62
N PHE A 52 -20.41 4.47 4.29
CA PHE A 52 -19.48 5.14 3.40
C PHE A 52 -20.17 6.25 2.60
N SER A 53 -19.56 7.42 2.56
CA SER A 53 -19.99 8.54 1.72
C SER A 53 -18.78 9.27 1.15
N VAL A 54 -19.01 10.07 0.09
CA VAL A 54 -17.97 10.95 -0.47
C VAL A 54 -18.33 12.39 -0.16
N LYS A 55 -17.39 13.11 0.45
CA LYS A 55 -17.54 14.52 0.78
C LYS A 55 -16.19 15.24 0.67
N ASP A 56 -16.17 16.37 0.02
CA ASP A 56 -14.99 17.26 -0.10
C ASP A 56 -13.71 16.52 -0.55
N GLY A 57 -13.83 15.61 -1.53
CA GLY A 57 -12.71 14.83 -2.06
C GLY A 57 -12.24 13.69 -1.16
N GLN A 58 -13.05 13.27 -0.20
CA GLN A 58 -12.71 12.28 0.80
C GLN A 58 -13.78 11.18 0.86
N ILE A 59 -13.37 9.94 1.13
CA ILE A 59 -14.27 8.90 1.60
C ILE A 59 -14.43 9.11 3.09
N VAL A 60 -15.64 9.42 3.52
CA VAL A 60 -16.02 9.52 4.94
C VAL A 60 -16.62 8.20 5.38
N VAL A 61 -16.05 7.62 6.41
CA VAL A 61 -16.49 6.36 7.00
C VAL A 61 -17.06 6.66 8.39
N HIS A 62 -18.38 6.51 8.53
CA HIS A 62 -19.10 6.74 9.79
C HIS A 62 -20.42 5.99 9.77
N GLY A 63 -20.56 4.97 10.58
CA GLY A 63 -21.77 4.14 10.64
C GLY A 63 -21.51 2.74 11.19
N PRO A 64 -22.50 1.85 11.09
CA PRO A 64 -22.35 0.44 11.49
C PRO A 64 -21.20 -0.27 10.77
N THR A 65 -20.78 -1.41 11.36
CA THR A 65 -19.74 -2.26 10.76
C THR A 65 -20.02 -2.55 9.29
N ALA A 66 -19.05 -2.25 8.44
CA ALA A 66 -19.13 -2.42 6.99
C ALA A 66 -17.73 -2.44 6.38
N HIS A 67 -17.61 -2.95 5.15
CA HIS A 67 -16.36 -2.92 4.41
C HIS A 67 -16.59 -2.44 2.98
N LEU A 68 -15.73 -1.54 2.51
CA LEU A 68 -15.73 -0.97 1.17
C LEU A 68 -14.57 -1.58 0.39
N PHE A 69 -14.87 -2.50 -0.53
CA PHE A 69 -13.89 -3.24 -1.33
C PHE A 69 -13.61 -2.55 -2.66
N TYR A 70 -12.35 -2.49 -3.06
CA TYR A 70 -11.99 -2.04 -4.40
C TYR A 70 -12.29 -3.16 -5.41
N GLU A 71 -13.20 -2.88 -6.35
CA GLU A 71 -13.64 -3.78 -7.43
C GLU A 71 -13.42 -3.13 -8.81
N GLY A 72 -12.55 -2.10 -8.87
CA GLY A 72 -12.24 -1.38 -10.09
C GLY A 72 -11.43 -2.22 -11.09
N LYS A 73 -11.29 -1.70 -12.31
CA LYS A 73 -10.71 -2.44 -13.43
C LYS A 73 -9.19 -2.54 -13.41
N TYR A 74 -8.50 -1.68 -12.64
CA TYR A 74 -7.04 -1.68 -12.62
C TYR A 74 -6.51 -3.01 -12.07
N LYS A 75 -5.63 -3.67 -12.84
CA LYS A 75 -5.08 -5.01 -12.54
C LYS A 75 -6.16 -6.05 -12.18
N ASN A 76 -7.41 -5.88 -12.68
CA ASN A 76 -8.57 -6.70 -12.33
C ASN A 76 -8.81 -6.81 -10.81
N HIS A 77 -8.50 -5.74 -10.06
CA HIS A 77 -8.51 -5.68 -8.58
C HIS A 77 -7.84 -6.88 -7.89
N ASP A 78 -6.81 -7.46 -8.51
CA ASP A 78 -6.02 -8.55 -7.95
C ASP A 78 -4.53 -8.12 -7.86
N PHE A 79 -4.11 -7.78 -6.66
CA PHE A 79 -2.79 -7.25 -6.36
C PHE A 79 -2.01 -8.29 -5.56
N LYS A 80 -0.84 -8.68 -6.06
CA LYS A 80 0.07 -9.61 -5.38
C LYS A 80 1.25 -8.86 -4.75
N ASN A 81 2.00 -8.14 -5.58
CA ASN A 81 3.06 -7.24 -5.16
C ASN A 81 2.60 -5.82 -5.46
N PHE A 82 2.75 -4.93 -4.51
CA PHE A 82 2.27 -3.56 -4.66
C PHE A 82 2.90 -2.62 -3.62
N GLU A 83 2.83 -1.36 -3.92
CA GLU A 83 2.94 -0.26 -2.96
C GLU A 83 1.60 0.46 -2.91
N LEU A 84 1.02 0.62 -1.74
CA LEU A 84 -0.22 1.36 -1.52
C LEU A 84 0.06 2.56 -0.62
N LYS A 85 -0.47 3.72 -0.98
CA LYS A 85 -0.49 4.93 -0.15
C LYS A 85 -1.92 5.37 0.04
N VAL A 86 -2.26 5.65 1.28
CA VAL A 86 -3.58 6.16 1.66
C VAL A 86 -3.39 7.30 2.64
N ASP A 87 -3.93 8.46 2.34
CA ASP A 87 -4.02 9.53 3.34
C ASP A 87 -5.23 9.29 4.23
N VAL A 88 -4.98 9.30 5.53
CA VAL A 88 -5.95 8.94 6.58
C VAL A 88 -6.05 10.06 7.61
N MET A 89 -7.25 10.31 8.11
CA MET A 89 -7.49 11.13 9.29
C MET A 89 -8.53 10.45 10.18
N THR A 90 -8.15 10.18 11.42
CA THR A 90 -9.04 9.61 12.45
C THR A 90 -9.66 10.72 13.28
N TYR A 91 -10.87 10.48 13.78
CA TYR A 91 -11.48 11.26 14.85
C TYR A 91 -11.22 10.60 16.21
N PRO A 92 -11.35 11.37 17.34
CA PRO A 92 -11.09 10.83 18.66
C PRO A 92 -11.93 9.57 18.97
N GLY A 93 -11.26 8.51 19.41
CA GLY A 93 -11.88 7.23 19.72
C GLY A 93 -12.25 6.37 18.51
N ALA A 94 -11.86 6.75 17.30
CA ALA A 94 -12.17 5.99 16.09
C ALA A 94 -11.29 4.73 15.92
N ASN A 95 -11.90 3.71 15.33
CA ASN A 95 -11.28 2.47 14.89
C ASN A 95 -11.66 2.20 13.44
N SER A 96 -10.69 1.78 12.64
CA SER A 96 -10.82 1.41 11.23
C SER A 96 -9.63 0.54 10.80
N GLY A 97 -9.57 0.17 9.53
CA GLY A 97 -8.47 -0.60 8.96
C GLY A 97 -8.42 -0.51 7.44
N ILE A 98 -7.23 -0.80 6.90
CA ILE A 98 -6.98 -0.97 5.48
C ILE A 98 -6.63 -2.43 5.26
N TYR A 99 -7.48 -3.15 4.52
CA TYR A 99 -7.22 -4.55 4.17
C TYR A 99 -6.49 -4.65 2.84
N PHE A 100 -5.62 -5.65 2.73
CA PHE A 100 -4.97 -6.04 1.47
C PHE A 100 -4.98 -7.55 1.29
N HIS A 101 -4.81 -8.02 0.05
CA HIS A 101 -4.96 -9.43 -0.36
C HIS A 101 -6.33 -10.01 0.01
N THR A 102 -7.33 -9.14 0.19
CA THR A 102 -8.71 -9.56 0.52
C THR A 102 -9.53 -9.82 -0.74
N GLN A 103 -10.80 -10.11 -0.55
CA GLN A 103 -11.78 -10.27 -1.63
C GLN A 103 -13.14 -9.79 -1.16
N TYR A 104 -13.99 -9.37 -2.11
CA TYR A 104 -15.34 -8.98 -1.78
C TYR A 104 -16.07 -10.07 -1.00
N GLN A 105 -16.78 -9.65 0.05
CA GLN A 105 -17.76 -10.45 0.77
C GLN A 105 -18.91 -9.56 1.22
N GLU A 106 -20.12 -10.16 1.29
CA GLU A 106 -21.37 -9.44 1.55
C GLU A 106 -21.41 -8.87 2.97
N SER A 107 -20.93 -9.62 3.94
CA SER A 107 -21.04 -9.25 5.37
C SER A 107 -19.91 -9.81 6.21
N SER A 108 -19.83 -9.36 7.47
CA SER A 108 -18.84 -9.79 8.45
C SER A 108 -17.42 -9.26 8.14
N TRP A 109 -16.47 -9.60 9.00
CA TRP A 109 -15.07 -9.24 8.86
C TRP A 109 -14.44 -9.97 7.66
N PRO A 110 -13.55 -9.32 6.90
CA PRO A 110 -12.84 -9.97 5.79
C PRO A 110 -12.10 -11.22 6.25
N LYS A 111 -12.38 -12.34 5.57
CA LYS A 111 -11.82 -13.66 5.91
C LYS A 111 -10.51 -13.97 5.20
N LYS A 112 -10.07 -13.11 4.29
CA LYS A 112 -8.89 -13.29 3.46
C LYS A 112 -7.99 -12.06 3.53
N GLY A 113 -6.67 -12.31 3.50
CA GLY A 113 -5.66 -11.26 3.54
C GLY A 113 -5.40 -10.74 4.96
N PHE A 114 -4.90 -9.54 5.05
CA PHE A 114 -4.51 -8.91 6.30
C PHE A 114 -5.12 -7.52 6.45
N GLU A 115 -5.26 -7.10 7.68
CA GLU A 115 -5.63 -5.73 8.06
C GLU A 115 -4.39 -4.96 8.52
N VAL A 116 -4.24 -3.74 8.02
CA VAL A 116 -3.39 -2.72 8.62
C VAL A 116 -4.28 -1.79 9.42
N GLN A 117 -4.04 -1.74 10.72
CA GLN A 117 -4.88 -1.05 11.70
C GLN A 117 -4.85 0.46 11.52
N VAL A 118 -6.01 1.10 11.64
CA VAL A 118 -6.21 2.55 11.73
C VAL A 118 -6.87 2.88 13.08
N ASN A 119 -6.06 3.20 14.08
CA ASN A 119 -6.50 3.44 15.45
C ASN A 119 -5.49 4.29 16.21
N ASN A 120 -5.78 5.57 16.42
CA ASN A 120 -4.90 6.45 17.18
C ASN A 120 -5.28 6.53 18.67
N SER A 121 -6.57 6.42 19.01
CA SER A 121 -7.06 6.66 20.38
C SER A 121 -8.22 5.78 20.83
N HIS A 122 -8.65 4.80 20.03
CA HIS A 122 -9.69 3.84 20.42
C HIS A 122 -9.25 2.99 21.62
N THR A 123 -10.21 2.36 22.30
CA THR A 123 -9.95 1.51 23.48
C THR A 123 -9.17 0.23 23.18
N ASP A 124 -9.22 -0.31 21.94
CA ASP A 124 -8.30 -1.34 21.50
C ASP A 124 -6.87 -0.80 21.56
N TRP A 125 -5.95 -1.57 22.13
CA TRP A 125 -4.57 -1.17 22.31
C TRP A 125 -3.70 -1.26 21.05
N LYS A 126 -4.14 -1.98 20.03
CA LYS A 126 -3.43 -2.11 18.74
C LYS A 126 -3.56 -0.81 17.96
N ARG A 127 -2.44 -0.15 17.68
CA ARG A 127 -2.41 1.19 17.11
C ARG A 127 -2.20 1.19 15.60
N THR A 128 -2.48 2.33 15.00
CA THR A 128 -2.27 2.61 13.57
C THR A 128 -0.93 2.08 13.07
N GLY A 129 -0.97 1.36 11.95
CA GLY A 129 0.18 0.71 11.33
C GLY A 129 0.46 -0.69 11.85
N SER A 130 -0.29 -1.24 12.82
CA SER A 130 -0.20 -2.66 13.17
C SER A 130 -0.59 -3.53 11.98
N LEU A 131 0.20 -4.54 11.66
CA LEU A 131 -0.28 -5.69 10.88
C LEU A 131 -1.07 -6.55 11.87
N TYR A 132 -2.40 -6.42 11.83
CA TYR A 132 -3.31 -6.86 12.87
C TYR A 132 -3.13 -8.34 13.20
N ASP A 133 -2.92 -8.65 14.49
CA ASP A 133 -2.67 -9.99 15.04
C ASP A 133 -1.41 -10.71 14.49
N VAL A 134 -0.56 -10.00 13.76
CA VAL A 134 0.75 -10.49 13.29
C VAL A 134 1.88 -9.70 13.95
N VAL A 135 1.93 -8.38 13.71
CA VAL A 135 2.89 -7.46 14.33
C VAL A 135 2.11 -6.27 14.90
N ASN A 136 1.75 -6.36 16.18
CA ASN A 136 0.95 -5.33 16.81
C ASN A 136 1.82 -4.22 17.42
N ILE A 137 1.42 -2.97 17.19
CA ILE A 137 2.07 -1.75 17.67
C ILE A 137 1.25 -1.18 18.83
N LYS A 138 1.93 -0.74 19.89
CA LYS A 138 1.32 -0.04 21.04
C LYS A 138 1.54 1.47 20.99
N GLU A 139 2.58 1.89 20.26
CA GLU A 139 2.96 3.30 20.17
C GLU A 139 2.02 4.07 19.25
N VAL A 140 1.66 5.29 19.66
CA VAL A 140 0.87 6.23 18.88
C VAL A 140 1.83 7.14 18.12
N TYR A 141 1.90 7.03 16.81
CA TYR A 141 2.80 7.83 15.96
C TYR A 141 2.16 9.11 15.44
N VAL A 142 0.84 9.15 15.38
CA VAL A 142 0.05 10.27 14.83
C VAL A 142 -1.15 10.56 15.73
N LYS A 143 -1.63 11.81 15.65
CA LYS A 143 -2.77 12.27 16.47
C LYS A 143 -4.05 12.23 15.66
N ASP A 144 -5.19 12.15 16.36
CA ASP A 144 -6.50 12.38 15.76
C ASP A 144 -6.59 13.80 15.18
N MET A 145 -7.49 13.99 14.21
CA MET A 145 -7.75 15.25 13.50
C MET A 145 -6.54 15.79 12.71
N VAL A 146 -5.56 14.94 12.41
CA VAL A 146 -4.37 15.27 11.61
C VAL A 146 -4.24 14.26 10.48
N TRP A 147 -4.10 14.73 9.25
CA TRP A 147 -3.82 13.88 8.10
C TRP A 147 -2.43 13.24 8.22
N PHE A 148 -2.36 11.96 7.96
CA PHE A 148 -1.12 11.19 7.83
C PHE A 148 -1.23 10.23 6.64
N THR A 149 -0.11 9.81 6.11
CA THR A 149 -0.06 8.79 5.07
C THR A 149 0.24 7.43 5.70
N GLU A 150 -0.62 6.45 5.43
CA GLU A 150 -0.34 5.05 5.66
C GLU A 150 0.17 4.43 4.38
N TYR A 151 1.41 3.91 4.43
CA TYR A 151 2.06 3.26 3.30
C TYR A 151 2.23 1.79 3.59
N ILE A 152 1.79 0.95 2.65
CA ILE A 152 1.87 -0.51 2.71
C ILE A 152 2.60 -0.99 1.46
N ASN A 153 3.71 -1.69 1.65
CA ASN A 153 4.42 -2.36 0.57
C ASN A 153 4.40 -3.86 0.80
N VAL A 154 4.06 -4.61 -0.23
CA VAL A 154 4.14 -6.08 -0.26
C VAL A 154 4.99 -6.49 -1.45
N ASP A 155 6.09 -7.20 -1.17
CA ASP A 155 6.96 -7.81 -2.17
C ASP A 155 7.21 -9.28 -1.80
N GLY A 156 6.56 -10.19 -2.50
CA GLY A 156 6.55 -11.61 -2.20
C GLY A 156 5.98 -11.88 -0.80
N LYS A 157 6.86 -12.30 0.14
CA LYS A 157 6.50 -12.56 1.53
C LYS A 157 6.88 -11.43 2.49
N HIS A 158 7.39 -10.33 1.96
CA HIS A 158 7.86 -9.20 2.76
C HIS A 158 6.83 -8.08 2.79
N VAL A 159 6.50 -7.60 3.97
CA VAL A 159 5.55 -6.51 4.22
C VAL A 159 6.24 -5.39 4.98
N ILE A 160 6.24 -4.20 4.41
CA ILE A 160 6.68 -2.96 5.07
C ILE A 160 5.48 -2.05 5.26
N ILE A 161 5.25 -1.60 6.49
CA ILE A 161 4.24 -0.59 6.79
C ILE A 161 4.94 0.67 7.32
N LYS A 162 4.55 1.83 6.80
CA LYS A 162 5.05 3.13 7.28
C LYS A 162 3.89 4.04 7.63
N ILE A 163 4.08 4.80 8.69
CA ILE A 163 3.23 5.93 9.04
C ILE A 163 4.03 7.20 8.74
N ASN A 164 3.54 7.96 7.76
CA ASN A 164 4.35 8.98 7.07
C ASN A 164 5.64 8.33 6.53
N ASP A 165 6.81 8.83 6.89
CA ASP A 165 8.10 8.28 6.45
C ASP A 165 8.69 7.25 7.43
N LYS A 166 8.05 7.02 8.59
CA LYS A 166 8.55 6.11 9.62
C LYS A 166 8.09 4.68 9.38
N THR A 167 9.02 3.76 9.15
CA THR A 167 8.73 2.31 9.16
C THR A 167 8.32 1.89 10.57
N VAL A 168 7.14 1.28 10.66
CA VAL A 168 6.55 0.80 11.91
C VAL A 168 6.40 -0.72 11.93
N VAL A 169 6.28 -1.35 10.76
CA VAL A 169 6.35 -2.81 10.57
C VAL A 169 7.33 -3.14 9.46
N ASP A 170 8.15 -4.16 9.71
CA ASP A 170 9.04 -4.83 8.77
C ASP A 170 8.89 -6.33 9.05
N TYR A 171 8.06 -7.02 8.25
CA TYR A 171 7.65 -8.40 8.50
C TYR A 171 7.91 -9.26 7.28
N THR A 172 8.46 -10.45 7.49
CA THR A 172 8.56 -11.49 6.45
C THR A 172 7.78 -12.71 6.91
N GLU A 173 6.77 -13.12 6.11
CA GLU A 173 6.00 -14.32 6.38
C GLU A 173 6.90 -15.56 6.27
N PRO A 174 7.00 -16.41 7.31
CA PRO A 174 7.79 -17.63 7.26
C PRO A 174 7.34 -18.61 6.15
N ASP A 175 8.27 -19.42 5.62
CA ASP A 175 7.94 -20.41 4.58
C ASP A 175 6.97 -21.50 5.06
N ASP A 176 7.00 -21.81 6.34
CA ASP A 176 6.14 -22.78 7.00
C ASP A 176 4.94 -22.15 7.72
N PHE A 177 4.66 -20.86 7.43
CA PHE A 177 3.54 -20.15 8.03
C PHE A 177 2.22 -20.91 7.82
N LYS A 178 1.48 -21.05 8.91
CA LYS A 178 0.14 -21.63 8.89
C LYS A 178 -0.81 -20.70 9.63
N PRO A 179 -1.83 -20.17 8.96
CA PRO A 179 -2.83 -19.36 9.63
C PRO A 179 -3.57 -20.17 10.69
N ALA A 180 -4.14 -19.49 11.66
CA ALA A 180 -4.96 -20.10 12.69
C ALA A 180 -6.16 -20.85 12.07
N PRO A 181 -6.68 -21.91 12.70
CA PRO A 181 -7.76 -22.73 12.13
C PRO A 181 -9.05 -21.97 11.82
N ASP A 182 -9.31 -20.87 12.54
CA ASP A 182 -10.45 -19.97 12.34
C ASP A 182 -10.13 -18.79 11.39
N GLN A 183 -8.87 -18.68 10.95
CA GLN A 183 -8.34 -17.59 10.10
C GLN A 183 -7.62 -18.13 8.85
N THR A 184 -8.13 -19.19 8.26
CA THR A 184 -7.45 -19.94 7.18
C THR A 184 -7.13 -19.13 5.92
N GLY A 185 -7.74 -17.96 5.73
CA GLY A 185 -7.46 -17.03 4.63
C GLY A 185 -6.42 -15.94 4.96
N HIS A 186 -5.92 -15.88 6.20
CA HIS A 186 -4.97 -14.86 6.65
C HIS A 186 -3.52 -15.30 6.36
N PHE A 187 -3.12 -15.18 5.11
CA PHE A 187 -1.76 -15.40 4.64
C PHE A 187 -1.49 -14.53 3.39
N LEU A 188 -0.22 -14.27 3.09
CA LEU A 188 0.17 -13.51 1.91
C LEU A 188 -0.14 -14.28 0.63
N SER A 189 -0.93 -13.68 -0.25
CA SER A 189 -1.40 -14.32 -1.49
C SER A 189 -1.53 -13.29 -2.63
N SER A 190 -2.75 -12.99 -3.04
CA SER A 190 -3.15 -11.86 -3.87
C SER A 190 -4.62 -11.54 -3.61
N GLY A 191 -5.07 -10.38 -4.00
CA GLY A 191 -6.45 -9.96 -3.84
C GLY A 191 -6.58 -8.44 -3.90
N THR A 192 -7.74 -7.97 -3.50
CA THR A 192 -8.06 -6.54 -3.53
C THR A 192 -7.75 -5.84 -2.21
N PHE A 193 -8.11 -4.56 -2.15
CA PHE A 193 -8.07 -3.72 -0.95
C PHE A 193 -9.46 -3.50 -0.40
N ALA A 194 -9.57 -3.23 0.90
CA ALA A 194 -10.80 -2.76 1.49
C ALA A 194 -10.54 -1.74 2.59
N LEU A 195 -11.52 -0.83 2.80
CA LEU A 195 -11.55 0.09 3.93
C LEU A 195 -12.61 -0.37 4.91
N GLN A 196 -12.32 -0.26 6.20
CA GLN A 196 -13.20 -0.73 7.27
C GLN A 196 -14.03 0.41 7.86
N GLY A 197 -15.34 0.21 8.01
CA GLY A 197 -16.18 0.86 9.00
C GLY A 197 -16.30 -0.07 10.19
N HIS A 198 -15.78 0.33 11.34
CA HIS A 198 -15.67 -0.56 12.49
C HIS A 198 -16.94 -0.58 13.36
N ASP A 199 -17.44 0.58 13.73
CA ASP A 199 -18.61 0.77 14.59
C ASP A 199 -19.22 2.18 14.43
N PRO A 200 -20.45 2.42 14.92
CA PRO A 200 -21.13 3.70 14.74
C PRO A 200 -20.48 4.91 15.42
N ASN A 201 -19.56 4.70 16.36
CA ASN A 201 -18.86 5.79 17.06
C ASN A 201 -17.55 6.15 16.38
N SER A 202 -17.08 5.33 15.44
CA SER A 202 -15.84 5.53 14.71
C SER A 202 -16.10 6.40 13.48
N GLU A 203 -15.34 7.50 13.36
CA GLU A 203 -15.30 8.33 12.17
C GLU A 203 -13.85 8.41 11.65
N VAL A 204 -13.65 8.00 10.40
CA VAL A 204 -12.34 8.03 9.72
C VAL A 204 -12.53 8.52 8.29
N HIS A 205 -11.62 9.38 7.86
CA HIS A 205 -11.61 9.91 6.50
C HIS A 205 -10.40 9.38 5.73
N PHE A 206 -10.63 9.01 4.46
CA PHE A 206 -9.60 8.54 3.54
C PHE A 206 -9.59 9.38 2.27
N LYS A 207 -8.41 9.62 1.71
CA LYS A 207 -8.21 10.26 0.40
C LYS A 207 -6.88 9.82 -0.22
N ASN A 208 -6.61 10.27 -1.46
CA ASN A 208 -5.35 10.01 -2.15
C ASN A 208 -4.94 8.52 -2.09
N ILE A 209 -5.90 7.64 -2.39
CA ILE A 209 -5.67 6.19 -2.41
C ILE A 209 -4.94 5.86 -3.71
N MET A 210 -3.64 5.65 -3.59
CA MET A 210 -2.73 5.48 -4.73
C MET A 210 -2.02 4.12 -4.64
N VAL A 211 -1.99 3.40 -5.76
CA VAL A 211 -1.26 2.14 -5.86
C VAL A 211 -0.20 2.20 -6.96
N ASN A 212 0.95 1.61 -6.69
CA ASN A 212 1.97 1.27 -7.67
C ASN A 212 2.14 -0.24 -7.69
N VAL A 213 2.09 -0.84 -8.87
CA VAL A 213 2.29 -2.29 -9.04
C VAL A 213 3.59 -2.45 -9.85
N PRO A 214 4.68 -2.89 -9.21
CA PRO A 214 5.94 -3.17 -9.93
C PRO A 214 5.73 -4.20 -11.03
N ASP A 215 6.47 -4.03 -12.15
CA ASP A 215 6.48 -4.96 -13.30
C ASP A 215 7.08 -6.32 -12.92
#